data_e748bb7d4e04e6cfbd1e6cb030abae7e
#
_entry.id   e748bb7d4e04e6cfbd1e6cb030abae7e
#
_cell.length_a   1.000
_cell.length_b   1.000
_cell.length_c   1.000
_cell.angle_alpha   90.00
_cell.angle_beta   90.00
_cell.angle_gamma   90.00
#
_symmetry.space_group_name_H-M   'P 1'
#
loop_
_entity.id
_entity.type
_entity.pdbx_description
1 polymer ?
#
loop_
_entity_poly.entity_id
_entity_poly.type
_entity_poly.pdbx_seq_one_letter_code
_entity_poly.pdbx_strand_id
1 'polypeptide(L)'
;MERISATERVHGDRRDWHNLHAMLPYLWGLRWRAGLAILCLILAKTANVGVPLVLKGIVDGLDGRPGQALVLPLSLLLAYGALKLSASLFNELRDVVFARVRYRAMRELSTRVLAQLHALSLRWHLERRSGAVSRDLERGTRSVSTILNYLVFSVLPVLVEFALVAAILLGGYPPVFALVTFGAVALYFAFTFAITEWRMEYRHDMNRLESEANAQAIDSLINYETVKYF
;
A
#
# COMPACT_ATOMS: atom_id res chain seq x y z
N MET A 1 31.22 26.79 -21.96
CA MET A 1 30.44 26.54 -20.76
C MET A 1 29.01 26.19 -21.19
N GLU A 2 28.82 24.95 -21.49
CA GLU A 2 27.59 24.40 -22.05
C GLU A 2 26.66 24.07 -20.87
N ARG A 3 25.54 24.78 -20.78
CA ARG A 3 24.50 24.49 -19.76
C ARG A 3 23.88 23.16 -20.13
N ILE A 4 24.28 22.13 -19.43
CA ILE A 4 23.56 20.86 -19.45
C ILE A 4 22.18 21.14 -18.83
N SER A 5 21.19 21.27 -19.71
CA SER A 5 19.78 21.36 -19.31
C SER A 5 19.36 20.00 -18.73
N ALA A 6 19.39 19.89 -17.40
CA ALA A 6 18.94 18.72 -16.66
C ALA A 6 17.41 18.65 -16.61
N THR A 7 16.75 18.76 -17.76
CA THR A 7 15.33 18.46 -17.92
C THR A 7 15.09 17.54 -19.09
N GLU A 8 15.84 16.45 -19.11
CA GLU A 8 15.37 15.28 -19.83
C GLU A 8 14.22 14.69 -18.99
N ARG A 9 13.01 15.08 -19.38
CA ARG A 9 11.78 14.47 -18.87
C ARG A 9 11.92 12.98 -19.16
N VAL A 10 12.23 12.20 -18.14
CA VAL A 10 12.05 10.76 -18.19
C VAL A 10 10.54 10.53 -18.32
N HIS A 11 10.03 10.66 -19.55
CA HIS A 11 8.80 10.02 -19.96
C HIS A 11 9.15 8.52 -20.07
N GLY A 12 9.51 7.93 -18.93
CA GLY A 12 9.57 6.49 -18.81
C GLY A 12 8.17 5.98 -19.08
N ASP A 13 8.05 5.29 -20.22
CA ASP A 13 6.95 4.41 -20.55
C ASP A 13 6.51 3.74 -19.25
N ARG A 14 5.29 4.05 -18.75
CA ARG A 14 4.78 3.53 -17.48
C ARG A 14 4.55 2.03 -17.63
N ARG A 15 5.62 1.25 -17.54
CA ARG A 15 5.60 -0.21 -17.48
C ARG A 15 5.41 -0.69 -16.04
N ASP A 16 4.56 0.01 -15.29
CA ASP A 16 4.32 -0.31 -13.86
C ASP A 16 3.84 -1.75 -13.70
N TRP A 17 3.00 -2.23 -14.60
CA TRP A 17 2.54 -3.62 -14.63
C TRP A 17 3.64 -4.62 -14.96
N HIS A 18 4.54 -4.29 -15.87
CA HIS A 18 5.68 -5.14 -16.21
C HIS A 18 6.66 -5.28 -15.04
N ASN A 19 6.89 -4.18 -14.34
CA ASN A 19 7.75 -4.16 -13.17
C ASN A 19 7.14 -4.96 -12.01
N LEU A 20 5.80 -4.90 -11.81
CA LEU A 20 5.10 -5.73 -10.83
C LEU A 20 5.18 -7.22 -11.18
N HIS A 21 5.02 -7.58 -12.46
CA HIS A 21 5.20 -8.97 -12.92
C HIS A 21 6.63 -9.47 -12.72
N ALA A 22 7.63 -8.62 -12.92
CA ALA A 22 9.03 -8.98 -12.69
C ALA A 22 9.35 -9.25 -11.21
N MET A 23 8.51 -8.78 -10.28
CA MET A 23 8.66 -9.03 -8.84
C MET A 23 7.99 -10.34 -8.37
N LEU A 24 7.02 -10.86 -9.11
CA LEU A 24 6.30 -12.11 -8.78
C LEU A 24 7.23 -13.33 -8.58
N PRO A 25 8.27 -13.57 -9.40
CA PRO A 25 9.17 -14.71 -9.21
C PRO A 25 9.88 -14.71 -7.86
N TYR A 26 10.15 -13.53 -7.27
CA TYR A 26 10.79 -13.41 -5.96
C TYR A 26 9.88 -13.85 -4.80
N LEU A 27 8.55 -13.77 -5.02
CA LEU A 27 7.56 -14.26 -4.06
C LEU A 27 7.33 -15.77 -4.19
N TRP A 28 7.58 -16.36 -5.36
CA TRP A 28 7.28 -17.76 -5.64
C TRP A 28 8.16 -18.74 -4.84
N GLY A 29 9.37 -18.36 -4.45
CA GLY A 29 10.19 -19.15 -3.54
C GLY A 29 9.56 -19.36 -2.15
N LEU A 30 8.56 -18.52 -1.78
CA LEU A 30 7.80 -18.61 -0.52
C LEU A 30 6.28 -18.72 -0.74
N ARG A 31 5.86 -19.30 -1.86
CA ARG A 31 4.44 -19.44 -2.24
C ARG A 31 3.54 -19.94 -1.11
N TRP A 32 4.01 -20.89 -0.31
CA TRP A 32 3.24 -21.41 0.81
C TRP A 32 2.99 -20.33 1.90
N ARG A 33 3.99 -19.57 2.26
CA ARG A 33 3.85 -18.48 3.25
C ARG A 33 3.06 -17.30 2.71
N ALA A 34 3.28 -16.94 1.46
CA ALA A 34 2.47 -15.93 0.80
C ALA A 34 1.00 -16.35 0.72
N GLY A 35 0.73 -17.61 0.37
CA GLY A 35 -0.61 -18.19 0.41
C GLY A 35 -1.24 -18.18 1.80
N LEU A 36 -0.46 -18.53 2.84
CA LEU A 36 -0.93 -18.46 4.23
C LEU A 36 -1.26 -17.04 4.66
N ALA A 37 -0.45 -16.05 4.28
CA ALA A 37 -0.73 -14.64 4.56
C ALA A 37 -2.02 -14.17 3.86
N ILE A 38 -2.25 -14.58 2.61
CA ILE A 38 -3.48 -14.29 1.87
C ILE A 38 -4.68 -14.99 2.52
N LEU A 39 -4.53 -16.24 2.97
CA LEU A 39 -5.58 -16.95 3.69
C LEU A 39 -5.95 -16.22 5.00
N CYS A 40 -4.96 -15.82 5.80
CA CYS A 40 -5.18 -15.04 7.02
C CYS A 40 -5.89 -13.71 6.70
N LEU A 41 -5.51 -13.04 5.59
CA LEU A 41 -6.20 -11.84 5.13
C LEU A 41 -7.68 -12.09 4.84
N ILE A 42 -8.00 -13.13 4.08
CA ILE A 42 -9.39 -13.48 3.74
C ILE A 42 -10.17 -13.78 5.01
N LEU A 43 -9.62 -14.58 5.93
CA LEU A 43 -10.27 -14.90 7.19
C LEU A 43 -10.49 -13.66 8.06
N ALA A 44 -9.50 -12.77 8.16
CA ALA A 44 -9.64 -11.51 8.88
C ALA A 44 -10.74 -10.63 8.29
N LYS A 45 -10.80 -10.51 6.97
CA LYS A 45 -11.81 -9.71 6.27
C LYS A 45 -13.19 -10.33 6.35
N THR A 46 -13.30 -11.64 6.23
CA THR A 46 -14.58 -12.36 6.42
C THR A 46 -15.12 -12.16 7.85
N ALA A 47 -14.25 -12.27 8.86
CA ALA A 47 -14.64 -12.01 10.24
C ALA A 47 -15.07 -10.54 10.42
N ASN A 48 -14.36 -9.58 9.83
CA ASN A 48 -14.68 -8.16 9.93
C ASN A 48 -16.01 -7.80 9.26
N VAL A 49 -16.28 -8.34 8.06
CA VAL A 49 -17.54 -8.16 7.32
C VAL A 49 -18.71 -8.88 8.01
N GLY A 50 -18.44 -9.95 8.77
CA GLY A 50 -19.43 -10.64 9.59
C GLY A 50 -19.91 -9.83 10.81
N VAL A 51 -19.11 -8.88 11.29
CA VAL A 51 -19.45 -8.06 12.48
C VAL A 51 -20.78 -7.31 12.34
N PRO A 52 -21.03 -6.53 11.27
CA PRO A 52 -22.31 -5.85 11.11
C PRO A 52 -23.51 -6.80 10.96
N LEU A 53 -23.31 -8.01 10.42
CA LEU A 53 -24.38 -9.01 10.31
C LEU A 53 -24.81 -9.54 11.70
N VAL A 54 -23.85 -9.81 12.58
CA VAL A 54 -24.12 -10.20 13.97
C VAL A 54 -24.70 -9.03 14.74
N LEU A 55 -24.21 -7.82 14.53
CA LEU A 55 -24.75 -6.61 15.15
C LEU A 55 -26.24 -6.40 14.78
N LYS A 56 -26.56 -6.59 13.49
CA LYS A 56 -27.97 -6.59 13.05
C LYS A 56 -28.81 -7.60 13.84
N GLY A 57 -28.31 -8.84 13.98
CA GLY A 57 -29.03 -9.86 14.76
C GLY A 57 -29.21 -9.49 16.24
N ILE A 58 -28.24 -8.76 16.82
CA ILE A 58 -28.36 -8.24 18.20
C ILE A 58 -29.47 -7.18 18.26
N VAL A 59 -29.47 -6.23 17.34
CA VAL A 59 -30.48 -5.16 17.28
C VAL A 59 -31.87 -5.72 17.03
N ASP A 60 -32.03 -6.61 16.06
CA ASP A 60 -33.31 -7.27 15.75
C ASP A 60 -33.82 -8.10 16.94
N GLY A 61 -32.90 -8.68 17.73
CA GLY A 61 -33.25 -9.42 18.96
C GLY A 61 -33.64 -8.52 20.14
N LEU A 62 -33.21 -7.25 20.13
CA LEU A 62 -33.57 -6.25 21.13
C LEU A 62 -34.88 -5.50 20.79
N ASP A 63 -35.28 -5.50 19.52
CA ASP A 63 -36.53 -4.94 19.02
C ASP A 63 -37.73 -5.87 19.37
N GLY A 64 -37.81 -6.22 20.67
CA GLY A 64 -38.82 -7.09 21.21
C GLY A 64 -40.22 -6.48 21.09
N ARG A 65 -41.24 -7.37 20.94
CA ARG A 65 -42.64 -6.98 20.92
C ARG A 65 -43.02 -6.27 22.23
N PRO A 66 -43.86 -5.22 22.20
CA PRO A 66 -44.32 -4.54 23.41
C PRO A 66 -44.87 -5.54 24.44
N GLY A 67 -44.20 -5.62 25.60
CA GLY A 67 -44.63 -6.51 26.70
C GLY A 67 -43.76 -7.75 26.93
N GLN A 68 -42.74 -8.03 26.13
CA GLN A 68 -41.74 -9.07 26.41
C GLN A 68 -40.54 -8.50 27.18
N ALA A 69 -40.06 -9.25 28.18
CA ALA A 69 -38.84 -8.89 28.90
C ALA A 69 -37.66 -8.83 27.93
N LEU A 70 -36.87 -7.78 28.02
CA LEU A 70 -35.67 -7.56 27.23
C LEU A 70 -34.64 -8.67 27.57
N VAL A 71 -34.59 -9.71 26.78
CA VAL A 71 -33.61 -10.79 26.97
C VAL A 71 -32.37 -10.45 26.12
N LEU A 72 -31.29 -10.11 26.80
CA LEU A 72 -30.00 -9.86 26.12
C LEU A 72 -29.53 -11.13 25.35
N PRO A 73 -29.32 -11.07 24.05
CA PRO A 73 -28.87 -12.21 23.27
C PRO A 73 -27.37 -12.48 23.53
N LEU A 74 -27.07 -13.09 24.69
CA LEU A 74 -25.67 -13.33 25.14
C LEU A 74 -24.86 -14.10 24.13
N SER A 75 -25.46 -15.05 23.42
CA SER A 75 -24.79 -15.80 22.35
C SER A 75 -24.32 -14.92 21.19
N LEU A 76 -25.13 -13.95 20.78
CA LEU A 76 -24.77 -13.00 19.73
C LEU A 76 -23.69 -12.00 20.18
N LEU A 77 -23.71 -11.59 21.45
CA LEU A 77 -22.66 -10.76 22.04
C LEU A 77 -21.33 -11.51 22.10
N LEU A 78 -21.37 -12.78 22.51
CA LEU A 78 -20.16 -13.63 22.46
C LEU A 78 -19.66 -13.84 21.03
N ALA A 79 -20.55 -14.07 20.07
CA ALA A 79 -20.20 -14.20 18.66
C ALA A 79 -19.58 -12.90 18.11
N TYR A 80 -20.12 -11.74 18.47
CA TYR A 80 -19.54 -10.43 18.13
C TYR A 80 -18.12 -10.28 18.66
N GLY A 81 -17.89 -10.57 19.94
CA GLY A 81 -16.57 -10.53 20.57
C GLY A 81 -15.59 -11.50 19.91
N ALA A 82 -16.03 -12.74 19.64
CA ALA A 82 -15.23 -13.76 18.98
C ALA A 82 -14.84 -13.33 17.54
N LEU A 83 -15.75 -12.74 16.77
CA LEU A 83 -15.46 -12.23 15.44
C LEU A 83 -14.44 -11.09 15.48
N LYS A 84 -14.58 -10.15 16.42
CA LYS A 84 -13.63 -9.04 16.61
C LYS A 84 -12.24 -9.54 16.97
N LEU A 85 -12.14 -10.46 17.92
CA LEU A 85 -10.87 -11.09 18.31
C LEU A 85 -10.26 -11.87 17.15
N SER A 86 -11.06 -12.65 16.44
CA SER A 86 -10.59 -13.41 15.27
C SER A 86 -10.06 -12.50 14.17
N ALA A 87 -10.77 -11.42 13.84
CA ALA A 87 -10.33 -10.44 12.85
C ALA A 87 -8.98 -9.82 13.22
N SER A 88 -8.82 -9.43 14.50
CA SER A 88 -7.53 -8.89 14.99
C SER A 88 -6.43 -9.94 14.94
N LEU A 89 -6.69 -11.15 15.46
CA LEU A 89 -5.71 -12.23 15.48
C LEU A 89 -5.23 -12.60 14.07
N PHE A 90 -6.14 -12.74 13.10
CA PHE A 90 -5.76 -13.06 11.73
C PHE A 90 -5.00 -11.91 11.04
N ASN A 91 -5.29 -10.64 11.36
CA ASN A 91 -4.48 -9.51 10.87
C ASN A 91 -3.05 -9.58 11.41
N GLU A 92 -2.86 -9.76 12.71
CA GLU A 92 -1.53 -9.88 13.31
C GLU A 92 -0.77 -11.08 12.74
N LEU A 93 -1.46 -12.23 12.60
CA LEU A 93 -0.86 -13.43 12.03
C LEU A 93 -0.41 -13.22 10.58
N ARG A 94 -1.24 -12.55 9.76
CA ARG A 94 -0.87 -12.14 8.41
C ARG A 94 0.41 -11.30 8.42
N ASP A 95 0.49 -10.31 9.30
CA ASP A 95 1.62 -9.36 9.37
C ASP A 95 2.93 -10.07 9.73
N VAL A 96 2.89 -10.97 10.70
CA VAL A 96 4.03 -11.79 11.10
C VAL A 96 4.48 -12.73 9.97
N VAL A 97 3.55 -13.40 9.32
CA VAL A 97 3.84 -14.32 8.21
C VAL A 97 4.42 -13.57 7.03
N PHE A 98 3.80 -12.43 6.67
CA PHE A 98 4.22 -11.62 5.53
C PHE A 98 5.56 -10.91 5.76
N ALA A 99 5.87 -10.50 6.98
CA ALA A 99 7.16 -9.89 7.31
C ALA A 99 8.35 -10.80 6.87
N ARG A 100 8.24 -12.10 7.10
CA ARG A 100 9.28 -13.07 6.67
C ARG A 100 9.38 -13.17 5.13
N VAL A 101 8.26 -13.10 4.43
CA VAL A 101 8.23 -13.11 2.95
C VAL A 101 8.92 -11.86 2.42
N ARG A 102 8.58 -10.70 2.96
CA ARG A 102 9.16 -9.41 2.60
C ARG A 102 10.67 -9.39 2.79
N TYR A 103 11.16 -9.72 3.99
CA TYR A 103 12.60 -9.69 4.29
C TYR A 103 13.39 -10.66 3.42
N ARG A 104 12.84 -11.81 3.09
CA ARG A 104 13.52 -12.76 2.21
C ARG A 104 13.55 -12.27 0.77
N ALA A 105 12.46 -11.71 0.26
CA ALA A 105 12.42 -11.11 -1.08
C ALA A 105 13.44 -9.97 -1.20
N MET A 106 13.53 -9.10 -0.17
CA MET A 106 14.51 -8.03 -0.09
C MET A 106 15.95 -8.55 -0.11
N ARG A 107 16.24 -9.54 0.71
CA ARG A 107 17.58 -10.16 0.76
C ARG A 107 17.95 -10.75 -0.59
N GLU A 108 17.04 -11.50 -1.22
CA GLU A 108 17.30 -12.14 -2.50
C GLU A 108 17.55 -11.11 -3.61
N LEU A 109 16.73 -10.05 -3.65
CA LEU A 109 16.90 -8.93 -4.58
C LEU A 109 18.27 -8.27 -4.38
N SER A 110 18.60 -7.87 -3.14
CA SER A 110 19.89 -7.23 -2.84
C SER A 110 21.07 -8.12 -3.21
N THR A 111 21.00 -9.43 -2.93
CA THR A 111 22.08 -10.37 -3.26
C THR A 111 22.24 -10.50 -4.77
N ARG A 112 21.15 -10.59 -5.53
CA ARG A 112 21.22 -10.69 -7.01
C ARG A 112 21.78 -9.43 -7.64
N VAL A 113 21.31 -8.27 -7.21
CA VAL A 113 21.81 -6.98 -7.73
C VAL A 113 23.29 -6.83 -7.40
N LEU A 114 23.71 -7.15 -6.16
CA LEU A 114 25.12 -7.10 -5.77
C LEU A 114 25.98 -8.06 -6.59
N ALA A 115 25.53 -9.30 -6.79
CA ALA A 115 26.21 -10.28 -7.61
C ALA A 115 26.38 -9.78 -9.08
N GLN A 116 25.33 -9.16 -9.61
CA GLN A 116 25.37 -8.58 -10.97
C GLN A 116 26.29 -7.37 -11.04
N LEU A 117 26.33 -6.52 -10.03
CA LEU A 117 27.28 -5.41 -9.94
C LEU A 117 28.74 -5.94 -9.91
N HIS A 118 29.02 -6.99 -9.14
CA HIS A 118 30.37 -7.59 -9.12
C HIS A 118 30.77 -8.27 -10.45
N ALA A 119 29.81 -8.69 -11.25
CA ALA A 119 30.07 -9.26 -12.57
C ALA A 119 30.37 -8.20 -13.65
N LEU A 120 30.17 -6.91 -13.36
CA LEU A 120 30.47 -5.83 -14.27
C LEU A 120 31.97 -5.57 -14.39
N SER A 121 32.41 -5.03 -15.54
CA SER A 121 33.82 -4.78 -15.80
C SER A 121 34.44 -3.76 -14.84
N LEU A 122 35.75 -3.87 -14.61
CA LEU A 122 36.52 -2.90 -13.80
C LEU A 122 36.35 -1.46 -14.31
N ARG A 123 36.31 -1.29 -15.64
CA ARG A 123 36.11 0.00 -16.26
C ARG A 123 34.83 0.66 -15.79
N TRP A 124 33.71 -0.10 -15.71
CA TRP A 124 32.43 0.39 -15.19
C TRP A 124 32.54 0.88 -13.76
N HIS A 125 33.30 0.17 -12.91
CA HIS A 125 33.51 0.57 -11.50
C HIS A 125 34.39 1.82 -11.36
N LEU A 126 35.38 1.99 -12.23
CA LEU A 126 36.27 3.18 -12.22
C LEU A 126 35.55 4.44 -12.72
N GLU A 127 34.61 4.31 -13.66
CA GLU A 127 33.85 5.44 -14.21
C GLU A 127 32.74 5.92 -13.26
N ARG A 128 32.37 5.15 -12.25
CA ARG A 128 31.26 5.47 -11.34
C ARG A 128 31.71 5.59 -9.89
N ARG A 129 31.12 6.55 -9.19
CA ARG A 129 31.35 6.70 -7.74
C ARG A 129 30.62 5.59 -7.01
N SER A 130 31.36 4.71 -6.33
CA SER A 130 30.83 3.57 -5.56
C SER A 130 29.73 3.95 -4.55
N GLY A 131 29.86 5.14 -3.91
CA GLY A 131 28.84 5.66 -3.01
C GLY A 131 27.51 6.02 -3.68
N ALA A 132 27.49 6.37 -4.98
CA ALA A 132 26.25 6.61 -5.72
C ALA A 132 25.54 5.27 -5.99
N VAL A 133 26.28 4.26 -6.45
CA VAL A 133 25.76 2.92 -6.72
C VAL A 133 25.15 2.28 -5.45
N SER A 134 25.83 2.43 -4.30
CA SER A 134 25.33 1.93 -3.02
C SER A 134 24.01 2.60 -2.62
N ARG A 135 23.90 3.92 -2.78
CA ARG A 135 22.65 4.66 -2.50
C ARG A 135 21.52 4.25 -3.43
N ASP A 136 21.81 4.03 -4.71
CA ASP A 136 20.81 3.61 -5.70
C ASP A 136 20.30 2.18 -5.39
N LEU A 137 21.20 1.27 -4.99
CA LEU A 137 20.83 -0.07 -4.53
C LEU A 137 19.93 -0.01 -3.30
N GLU A 138 20.30 0.78 -2.29
CA GLU A 138 19.51 0.93 -1.07
C GLU A 138 18.14 1.54 -1.37
N ARG A 139 18.09 2.59 -2.18
CA ARG A 139 16.84 3.24 -2.59
C ARG A 139 15.94 2.27 -3.36
N GLY A 140 16.49 1.53 -4.34
CA GLY A 140 15.76 0.55 -5.12
C GLY A 140 15.18 -0.55 -4.23
N THR A 141 16.00 -1.11 -3.34
CA THR A 141 15.57 -2.14 -2.38
C THR A 141 14.46 -1.62 -1.47
N ARG A 142 14.58 -0.42 -0.93
CA ARG A 142 13.56 0.22 -0.08
C ARG A 142 12.25 0.46 -0.84
N SER A 143 12.33 0.90 -2.11
CA SER A 143 11.15 1.12 -2.96
C SER A 143 10.37 -0.18 -3.20
N VAL A 144 11.06 -1.28 -3.46
CA VAL A 144 10.45 -2.62 -3.60
C VAL A 144 9.73 -3.02 -2.32
N SER A 145 10.35 -2.82 -1.15
CA SER A 145 9.72 -3.09 0.15
C SER A 145 8.43 -2.27 0.33
N THR A 146 8.47 -1.00 -0.02
CA THR A 146 7.32 -0.10 0.10
C THR A 146 6.18 -0.54 -0.81
N ILE A 147 6.46 -0.92 -2.05
CA ILE A 147 5.45 -1.42 -3.00
C ILE A 147 4.80 -2.71 -2.47
N LEU A 148 5.62 -3.68 -2.01
CA LEU A 148 5.11 -4.93 -1.45
C LEU A 148 4.22 -4.69 -0.22
N ASN A 149 4.65 -3.80 0.68
CA ASN A 149 3.83 -3.42 1.83
C ASN A 149 2.51 -2.80 1.39
N TYR A 150 2.55 -1.81 0.50
CA TYR A 150 1.35 -1.14 0.03
C TYR A 150 0.37 -2.12 -0.64
N LEU A 151 0.89 -3.04 -1.47
CA LEU A 151 0.06 -4.04 -2.14
C LEU A 151 -0.64 -4.97 -1.13
N VAL A 152 0.10 -5.51 -0.16
CA VAL A 152 -0.43 -6.52 0.76
C VAL A 152 -1.23 -5.92 1.92
N PHE A 153 -0.87 -4.73 2.40
CA PHE A 153 -1.52 -4.12 3.56
C PHE A 153 -2.58 -3.07 3.22
N SER A 154 -2.57 -2.55 1.98
CA SER A 154 -3.53 -1.52 1.57
C SER A 154 -4.42 -2.01 0.41
N VAL A 155 -3.85 -2.45 -0.70
CA VAL A 155 -4.62 -2.77 -1.90
C VAL A 155 -5.39 -4.09 -1.76
N LEU A 156 -4.68 -5.18 -1.42
CA LEU A 156 -5.32 -6.50 -1.31
C LEU A 156 -6.48 -6.54 -0.27
N PRO A 157 -6.32 -5.98 0.94
CA PRO A 157 -7.41 -5.96 1.92
C PRO A 157 -8.67 -5.26 1.42
N VAL A 158 -8.51 -4.13 0.71
CA VAL A 158 -9.64 -3.39 0.14
C VAL A 158 -10.33 -4.20 -0.95
N LEU A 159 -9.57 -4.84 -1.83
CA LEU A 159 -10.15 -5.69 -2.89
C LEU A 159 -10.93 -6.88 -2.33
N VAL A 160 -10.38 -7.55 -1.31
CA VAL A 160 -11.06 -8.68 -0.65
C VAL A 160 -12.34 -8.20 0.06
N GLU A 161 -12.27 -7.10 0.80
CA GLU A 161 -13.43 -6.53 1.49
C GLU A 161 -14.52 -6.10 0.51
N PHE A 162 -14.13 -5.43 -0.57
CA PHE A 162 -15.06 -5.02 -1.62
C PHE A 162 -15.74 -6.22 -2.28
N ALA A 163 -14.99 -7.27 -2.59
CA ALA A 163 -15.54 -8.51 -3.16
C ALA A 163 -16.52 -9.20 -2.19
N LEU A 164 -16.20 -9.26 -0.89
CA LEU A 164 -17.07 -9.84 0.14
C LEU A 164 -18.37 -9.04 0.30
N VAL A 165 -18.27 -7.71 0.37
CA VAL A 165 -19.45 -6.83 0.47
C VAL A 165 -20.32 -6.95 -0.77
N ALA A 166 -19.68 -7.00 -1.98
CA ALA A 166 -20.40 -7.23 -3.23
C ALA A 166 -21.17 -8.56 -3.21
N ALA A 167 -20.52 -9.64 -2.78
CA ALA A 167 -21.15 -10.96 -2.70
C ALA A 167 -22.36 -10.97 -1.75
N ILE A 168 -22.24 -10.32 -0.61
CA ILE A 168 -23.34 -10.22 0.37
C ILE A 168 -24.49 -9.38 -0.16
N LEU A 169 -24.21 -8.22 -0.76
CA LEU A 169 -25.26 -7.34 -1.28
C LEU A 169 -26.01 -7.99 -2.45
N LEU A 170 -25.30 -8.64 -3.36
CA LEU A 170 -25.92 -9.29 -4.52
C LEU A 170 -26.62 -10.59 -4.18
N GLY A 171 -26.17 -11.32 -3.15
CA GLY A 171 -26.73 -12.61 -2.76
C GLY A 171 -27.86 -12.54 -1.71
N GLY A 172 -27.89 -11.49 -0.87
CA GLY A 172 -28.79 -11.43 0.29
C GLY A 172 -29.74 -10.23 0.33
N TYR A 173 -29.59 -9.25 -0.57
CA TYR A 173 -30.35 -8.00 -0.54
C TYR A 173 -30.90 -7.64 -1.92
N PRO A 174 -31.98 -6.83 -1.99
CA PRO A 174 -32.47 -6.29 -3.26
C PRO A 174 -31.38 -5.54 -4.04
N PRO A 175 -31.31 -5.66 -5.37
CA PRO A 175 -30.23 -5.12 -6.19
C PRO A 175 -30.07 -3.58 -6.11
N VAL A 176 -31.08 -2.90 -5.64
CA VAL A 176 -31.06 -1.45 -5.40
C VAL A 176 -29.96 -1.08 -4.39
N PHE A 177 -29.75 -1.89 -3.35
CA PHE A 177 -28.69 -1.63 -2.36
C PHE A 177 -27.29 -1.75 -2.98
N ALA A 178 -27.08 -2.74 -3.82
CA ALA A 178 -25.83 -2.89 -4.56
C ALA A 178 -25.60 -1.70 -5.49
N LEU A 179 -26.63 -1.30 -6.25
CA LEU A 179 -26.54 -0.18 -7.19
C LEU A 179 -26.22 1.14 -6.48
N VAL A 180 -26.88 1.44 -5.38
CA VAL A 180 -26.59 2.66 -4.61
C VAL A 180 -25.18 2.63 -4.03
N THR A 181 -24.75 1.51 -3.44
CA THR A 181 -23.43 1.38 -2.83
C THR A 181 -22.32 1.51 -3.88
N PHE A 182 -22.42 0.75 -4.98
CA PHE A 182 -21.40 0.82 -6.05
C PHE A 182 -21.44 2.15 -6.80
N GLY A 183 -22.61 2.74 -6.98
CA GLY A 183 -22.77 4.08 -7.54
C GLY A 183 -22.08 5.16 -6.69
N ALA A 184 -22.27 5.11 -5.36
CA ALA A 184 -21.59 6.00 -4.43
C ALA A 184 -20.07 5.82 -4.45
N VAL A 185 -19.59 4.57 -4.48
CA VAL A 185 -18.15 4.27 -4.59
C VAL A 185 -17.57 4.77 -5.91
N ALA A 186 -18.26 4.55 -7.02
CA ALA A 186 -17.83 5.04 -8.33
C ALA A 186 -17.75 6.57 -8.37
N LEU A 187 -18.75 7.25 -7.82
CA LEU A 187 -18.77 8.72 -7.70
C LEU A 187 -17.60 9.22 -6.83
N TYR A 188 -17.35 8.55 -5.69
CA TYR A 188 -16.20 8.86 -4.83
C TYR A 188 -14.87 8.73 -5.56
N PHE A 189 -14.68 7.65 -6.33
CA PHE A 189 -13.47 7.48 -7.13
C PHE A 189 -13.34 8.57 -8.19
N ALA A 190 -14.39 8.87 -8.95
CA ALA A 190 -14.38 9.92 -9.96
C ALA A 190 -14.00 11.29 -9.36
N PHE A 191 -14.60 11.63 -8.23
CA PHE A 191 -14.29 12.87 -7.50
C PHE A 191 -12.83 12.89 -6.98
N THR A 192 -12.37 11.78 -6.41
CA THR A 192 -11.00 11.66 -5.89
C THR A 192 -9.96 11.79 -7.02
N PHE A 193 -10.21 11.18 -8.18
CA PHE A 193 -9.32 11.32 -9.33
C PHE A 193 -9.28 12.76 -9.83
N ALA A 194 -10.42 13.39 -10.01
CA ALA A 194 -10.50 14.79 -10.48
C ALA A 194 -9.74 15.75 -9.54
N ILE A 195 -9.94 15.61 -8.23
CA ILE A 195 -9.21 16.44 -7.25
C ILE A 195 -7.72 16.12 -7.21
N THR A 196 -7.35 14.84 -7.36
CA THR A 196 -5.95 14.43 -7.34
C THR A 196 -5.20 15.00 -8.55
N GLU A 197 -5.78 14.95 -9.74
CA GLU A 197 -5.19 15.55 -10.94
C GLU A 197 -5.05 17.08 -10.78
N TRP A 198 -6.07 17.76 -10.31
CA TRP A 198 -5.99 19.18 -10.02
C TRP A 198 -4.88 19.54 -9.03
N ARG A 199 -4.73 18.75 -7.95
CA ARG A 199 -3.65 18.94 -6.96
C ARG A 199 -2.26 18.66 -7.50
N MET A 200 -2.12 17.80 -8.51
CA MET A 200 -0.81 17.46 -9.08
C MET A 200 -0.14 18.66 -9.73
N GLU A 201 -0.88 19.54 -10.36
CA GLU A 201 -0.38 20.78 -10.94
C GLU A 201 0.29 21.66 -9.86
N TYR A 202 -0.41 21.91 -8.75
CA TYR A 202 0.14 22.68 -7.63
C TYR A 202 1.34 22.02 -6.96
N ARG A 203 1.38 20.69 -6.91
CA ARG A 203 2.54 19.96 -6.37
C ARG A 203 3.78 20.14 -7.22
N HIS A 204 3.65 20.17 -8.53
CA HIS A 204 4.77 20.41 -9.42
C HIS A 204 5.40 21.80 -9.19
N ASP A 205 4.57 22.83 -9.06
CA ASP A 205 5.04 24.17 -8.78
C ASP A 205 5.67 24.29 -7.39
N MET A 206 5.06 23.67 -6.38
CA MET A 206 5.61 23.64 -5.02
C MET A 206 6.97 22.95 -4.96
N ASN A 207 7.13 21.79 -5.59
CA ASN A 207 8.42 21.07 -5.64
C ASN A 207 9.50 21.86 -6.38
N ARG A 208 9.13 22.60 -7.43
CA ARG A 208 10.06 23.50 -8.15
C ARG A 208 10.55 24.62 -7.26
N LEU A 209 9.62 25.33 -6.60
CA LEU A 209 9.94 26.42 -5.70
C LEU A 209 10.77 25.95 -4.49
N GLU A 210 10.45 24.78 -3.94
CA GLU A 210 11.23 24.16 -2.86
C GLU A 210 12.65 23.81 -3.30
N SER A 211 12.82 23.29 -4.51
CA SER A 211 14.16 23.03 -5.09
C SER A 211 14.96 24.32 -5.31
N GLU A 212 14.34 25.37 -5.80
CA GLU A 212 14.96 26.69 -5.98
C GLU A 212 15.36 27.30 -4.64
N ALA A 213 14.47 27.26 -3.63
CA ALA A 213 14.77 27.75 -2.28
C ALA A 213 15.91 26.97 -1.62
N ASN A 214 15.91 25.63 -1.73
CA ASN A 214 17.00 24.80 -1.20
C ASN A 214 18.33 25.08 -1.92
N ALA A 215 18.31 25.29 -3.24
CA ALA A 215 19.51 25.65 -3.99
C ALA A 215 20.08 27.00 -3.51
N GLN A 216 19.23 28.01 -3.31
CA GLN A 216 19.65 29.32 -2.76
C GLN A 216 20.17 29.23 -1.33
N ALA A 217 19.53 28.40 -0.49
CA ALA A 217 20.01 28.19 0.88
C ALA A 217 21.40 27.53 0.92
N ILE A 218 21.61 26.51 0.08
CA ILE A 218 22.92 25.84 -0.06
C ILE A 218 23.97 26.80 -0.60
N ASP A 219 23.64 27.60 -1.62
CA ASP A 219 24.54 28.58 -2.20
C ASP A 219 24.95 29.66 -1.17
N SER A 220 23.98 30.13 -0.38
CA SER A 220 24.24 31.05 0.72
C SER A 220 25.17 30.45 1.80
N LEU A 221 25.03 29.15 2.10
CA LEU A 221 25.89 28.45 3.04
C LEU A 221 27.32 28.23 2.49
N ILE A 222 27.44 27.92 1.21
CA ILE A 222 28.75 27.76 0.55
C ILE A 222 29.48 29.10 0.47
N ASN A 223 28.75 30.18 0.20
CA ASN A 223 29.28 31.52 0.09
C ASN A 223 29.13 32.33 1.40
N TYR A 224 29.17 31.66 2.55
CA TYR A 224 28.96 32.27 3.89
C TYR A 224 29.84 33.49 4.13
N GLU A 225 31.11 33.47 3.70
CA GLU A 225 32.01 34.59 3.85
C GLU A 225 31.49 35.83 3.11
N THR A 226 31.05 35.68 1.88
CA THR A 226 30.47 36.77 1.07
C THR A 226 29.20 37.33 1.73
N VAL A 227 28.31 36.46 2.22
CA VAL A 227 27.08 36.86 2.91
C VAL A 227 27.39 37.58 4.23
N LYS A 228 28.53 37.29 4.88
CA LYS A 228 28.95 37.92 6.14
C LYS A 228 29.58 39.28 5.92
N TYR A 229 30.20 39.54 4.76
CA TYR A 229 30.88 40.79 4.44
C TYR A 229 29.98 41.84 3.76
N PHE A 230 28.83 41.47 3.24
CA PHE A 230 27.81 42.33 2.64
C PHE A 230 26.45 42.18 3.33
#